data_607844f1200b135f6552ecfde9fd1052
#
_entry.id   607844f1200b135f6552ecfde9fd1052
#
_cell.length_a   1.000
_cell.length_b   1.000
_cell.length_c   1.000
_cell.angle_alpha   90.00
_cell.angle_beta   90.00
_cell.angle_gamma   90.00
#
_symmetry.space_group_name_H-M   'P 1'
#
loop_
_entity.id
_entity.type
_entity.pdbx_description
1 polymer ?
#
loop_
_entity_poly.entity_id
_entity_poly.type
_entity_poly.pdbx_seq_one_letter_code
_entity_poly.pdbx_strand_id
1 'polypeptide(L)'
;MVHQYKLNGYNIVLDTCSGSVHAVDEIAYDVIARYQEASEDEIVAEMLQKYGSREDVTEQELRDCVADVRALEQSGKLFTPDDYETIAGELKKRSGNVVKALCLHVAHTCNLNCTYCFASQGKYQGERALMSFEVGKRALDFLIENSGTRTNLEVDFFGGEPLMNWDVCKRLVVYARTQEPLHHKNFRFTLTTNGMLIDDDVIDFANREMSNVVLSLDGRREIHDRLRRDYAGNGSYDRIVPKFQELVRRRGGKNYYMRGTFTHNNTDFTNDIFHMADLGFTELSMEPVVCAPGDPYALTREDLPVVMEQYEILAREMIRRKKEGRGFTFYHYMLDLTEGPCIYKRISGCGSGTEYMAVTPWGELFPCHQFVGDPKYSLGNIWDGVTNSALREEFRQCNAYARPECRDCWAKLYCSGGCAANAYHATGSIRGTYEYGCELFRKRMECAVMIQVAEKLGSCAE
;
A
#
# COMPACT_ATOMS: atom_id res chain seq x y z
N MET A 1 -5.18 3.94 22.37
CA MET A 1 -6.49 3.86 21.68
C MET A 1 -6.78 2.40 21.37
N VAL A 2 -7.94 1.91 21.78
CA VAL A 2 -8.38 0.53 21.56
C VAL A 2 -9.45 0.50 20.47
N HIS A 3 -9.33 -0.40 19.50
CA HIS A 3 -10.30 -0.67 18.46
C HIS A 3 -10.86 -2.08 18.62
N GLN A 4 -12.18 -2.16 18.83
CA GLN A 4 -12.91 -3.42 18.99
C GLN A 4 -13.83 -3.67 17.81
N TYR A 5 -13.83 -4.89 17.28
CA TYR A 5 -14.73 -5.28 16.20
C TYR A 5 -14.93 -6.80 16.18
N LYS A 6 -16.04 -7.21 15.55
CA LYS A 6 -16.36 -8.62 15.34
C LYS A 6 -16.29 -8.94 13.85
N LEU A 7 -15.52 -9.96 13.48
CA LEU A 7 -15.38 -10.36 12.10
C LEU A 7 -15.13 -11.88 11.99
N ASN A 8 -15.87 -12.54 11.11
CA ASN A 8 -15.73 -13.97 10.82
C ASN A 8 -15.76 -14.88 12.07
N GLY A 9 -16.62 -14.53 13.04
CA GLY A 9 -16.79 -15.29 14.29
C GLY A 9 -15.77 -14.98 15.39
N TYR A 10 -14.82 -14.10 15.15
CA TYR A 10 -13.85 -13.64 16.15
C TYR A 10 -14.26 -12.29 16.75
N ASN A 11 -14.12 -12.17 18.08
CA ASN A 11 -14.14 -10.89 18.77
C ASN A 11 -12.71 -10.41 18.91
N ILE A 12 -12.37 -9.32 18.24
CA ILE A 12 -10.99 -8.83 18.13
C ILE A 12 -10.86 -7.48 18.81
N VAL A 13 -9.83 -7.36 19.61
CA VAL A 13 -9.45 -6.13 20.31
C VAL A 13 -8.03 -5.77 19.91
N LEU A 14 -7.85 -4.62 19.30
CA LEU A 14 -6.57 -4.08 18.84
C LEU A 14 -6.20 -2.87 19.68
N ASP A 15 -5.12 -2.91 20.43
CA ASP A 15 -4.48 -1.72 20.97
C ASP A 15 -3.53 -1.13 19.93
N THR A 16 -3.92 0.01 19.37
CA THR A 16 -3.25 0.58 18.20
C THR A 16 -1.89 1.18 18.50
N CYS A 17 -1.64 1.58 19.75
CA CYS A 17 -0.38 2.21 20.17
C CYS A 17 0.69 1.18 20.51
N SER A 18 0.32 0.11 21.24
CA SER A 18 1.23 -1.01 21.49
C SER A 18 1.34 -1.98 20.28
N GLY A 19 0.30 -2.04 19.43
CA GLY A 19 0.17 -3.03 18.35
C GLY A 19 -0.29 -4.40 18.85
N SER A 20 -0.70 -4.53 20.12
CA SER A 20 -1.20 -5.79 20.68
C SER A 20 -2.57 -6.13 20.12
N VAL A 21 -2.76 -7.41 19.77
CA VAL A 21 -4.02 -7.96 19.26
C VAL A 21 -4.48 -9.08 20.19
N HIS A 22 -5.73 -8.98 20.65
CA HIS A 22 -6.37 -9.97 21.51
C HIS A 22 -7.58 -10.53 20.79
N ALA A 23 -7.68 -11.85 20.74
CA ALA A 23 -8.92 -12.57 20.40
C ALA A 23 -9.55 -13.05 21.69
N VAL A 24 -10.76 -12.61 21.96
CA VAL A 24 -11.41 -12.78 23.27
C VAL A 24 -12.82 -13.35 23.12
N ASP A 25 -13.36 -13.88 24.19
CA ASP A 25 -14.76 -14.27 24.25
C ASP A 25 -15.69 -13.06 24.32
N GLU A 26 -16.99 -13.27 24.34
CA GLU A 26 -17.97 -12.19 24.38
C GLU A 26 -17.95 -11.40 25.69
N ILE A 27 -17.67 -12.07 26.81
CA ILE A 27 -17.66 -11.44 28.13
C ILE A 27 -16.47 -10.50 28.23
N ALA A 28 -15.27 -10.98 27.92
CA ALA A 28 -14.05 -10.16 27.93
C ALA A 28 -14.16 -8.99 26.91
N TYR A 29 -14.81 -9.22 25.76
CA TYR A 29 -15.07 -8.17 24.78
C TYR A 29 -15.93 -7.03 25.36
N ASP A 30 -17.01 -7.36 26.06
CA ASP A 30 -17.89 -6.38 26.68
C ASP A 30 -17.26 -5.72 27.92
N VAL A 31 -16.50 -6.48 28.74
CA VAL A 31 -15.72 -5.94 29.87
C VAL A 31 -14.75 -4.89 29.37
N ILE A 32 -13.98 -5.18 28.33
CA ILE A 32 -12.99 -4.24 27.74
C ILE A 32 -13.69 -2.97 27.24
N ALA A 33 -14.88 -3.11 26.65
CA ALA A 33 -15.63 -1.95 26.14
C ALA A 33 -16.06 -0.97 27.26
N ARG A 34 -16.26 -1.47 28.48
CA ARG A 34 -16.71 -0.69 29.63
C ARG A 34 -15.58 -0.26 30.58
N TYR A 35 -14.40 -0.88 30.44
CA TYR A 35 -13.33 -0.86 31.44
C TYR A 35 -12.86 0.56 31.82
N GLN A 36 -12.78 1.50 30.85
CA GLN A 36 -12.35 2.87 31.12
C GLN A 36 -13.50 3.83 31.52
N GLU A 37 -14.76 3.38 31.41
CA GLU A 37 -15.94 4.24 31.60
C GLU A 37 -16.69 3.95 32.92
N ALA A 38 -16.46 2.79 33.53
CA ALA A 38 -17.19 2.33 34.70
C ALA A 38 -16.25 1.72 35.76
N SER A 39 -16.70 1.70 37.00
CA SER A 39 -16.01 1.00 38.09
C SER A 39 -16.14 -0.52 37.95
N GLU A 40 -15.24 -1.25 38.61
CA GLU A 40 -15.29 -2.72 38.60
C GLU A 40 -16.64 -3.26 39.03
N ASP A 41 -17.24 -2.71 40.11
CA ASP A 41 -18.54 -3.17 40.60
C ASP A 41 -19.68 -2.90 39.60
N GLU A 42 -19.66 -1.77 38.90
CA GLU A 42 -20.62 -1.45 37.84
C GLU A 42 -20.47 -2.40 36.66
N ILE A 43 -19.25 -2.69 36.22
CA ILE A 43 -18.98 -3.64 35.14
C ILE A 43 -19.48 -5.03 35.53
N VAL A 44 -19.15 -5.50 36.71
CA VAL A 44 -19.57 -6.83 37.19
C VAL A 44 -21.09 -6.91 37.26
N ALA A 45 -21.76 -5.88 37.78
CA ALA A 45 -23.23 -5.85 37.84
C ALA A 45 -23.89 -5.87 36.45
N GLU A 46 -23.37 -5.09 35.49
CA GLU A 46 -23.82 -5.09 34.09
C GLU A 46 -23.62 -6.47 33.42
N MET A 47 -22.46 -7.10 33.62
CA MET A 47 -22.15 -8.41 33.03
C MET A 47 -22.96 -9.52 33.66
N LEU A 48 -23.23 -9.49 35.00
CA LEU A 48 -24.15 -10.42 35.67
C LEU A 48 -25.59 -10.28 35.13
N GLN A 49 -26.04 -9.05 34.89
CA GLN A 49 -27.34 -8.83 34.29
C GLN A 49 -27.46 -9.42 32.88
N LYS A 50 -26.38 -9.30 32.09
CA LYS A 50 -26.33 -9.76 30.68
C LYS A 50 -26.07 -11.26 30.54
N TYR A 51 -25.20 -11.82 31.32
CA TYR A 51 -24.68 -13.17 31.17
C TYR A 51 -24.95 -14.11 32.34
N GLY A 52 -25.49 -13.63 33.45
CA GLY A 52 -25.66 -14.40 34.67
C GLY A 52 -26.68 -15.56 34.59
N SER A 53 -27.38 -15.72 33.46
CA SER A 53 -28.18 -16.92 33.18
C SER A 53 -27.35 -18.11 32.68
N ARG A 54 -26.07 -17.91 32.34
CA ARG A 54 -25.14 -18.96 31.91
C ARG A 54 -24.55 -19.64 33.15
N GLU A 55 -24.47 -20.97 33.12
CA GLU A 55 -23.91 -21.78 34.22
C GLU A 55 -22.44 -21.54 34.49
N ASP A 56 -21.70 -21.09 33.45
CA ASP A 56 -20.27 -20.81 33.45
C ASP A 56 -19.93 -19.36 33.80
N VAL A 57 -20.87 -18.55 34.31
CA VAL A 57 -20.68 -17.14 34.66
C VAL A 57 -21.04 -16.88 36.13
N THR A 58 -20.00 -16.61 36.90
CA THR A 58 -20.12 -16.23 38.31
C THR A 58 -19.56 -14.81 38.54
N GLU A 59 -19.94 -14.19 39.65
CA GLU A 59 -19.38 -12.89 40.02
C GLU A 59 -17.84 -12.92 40.12
N GLN A 60 -17.27 -14.04 40.63
CA GLN A 60 -15.81 -14.19 40.77
C GLN A 60 -15.12 -14.24 39.42
N GLU A 61 -15.65 -15.01 38.46
CA GLU A 61 -15.08 -15.07 37.09
C GLU A 61 -15.13 -13.73 36.38
N LEU A 62 -16.17 -12.91 36.60
CA LEU A 62 -16.25 -11.55 36.07
C LEU A 62 -15.22 -10.64 36.71
N ARG A 63 -14.98 -10.73 38.02
CA ARG A 63 -13.92 -10.00 38.71
C ARG A 63 -12.52 -10.42 38.25
N ASP A 64 -12.32 -11.70 38.05
CA ASP A 64 -11.07 -12.24 37.47
C ASP A 64 -10.84 -11.73 36.06
N CYS A 65 -11.88 -11.66 35.20
CA CYS A 65 -11.80 -11.07 33.88
C CYS A 65 -11.41 -9.57 33.93
N VAL A 66 -12.00 -8.78 34.85
CA VAL A 66 -11.61 -7.37 35.03
C VAL A 66 -10.15 -7.27 35.52
N ALA A 67 -9.70 -8.19 36.38
CA ALA A 67 -8.31 -8.24 36.86
C ALA A 67 -7.34 -8.56 35.70
N ASP A 68 -7.71 -9.48 34.79
CA ASP A 68 -6.92 -9.79 33.61
C ASP A 68 -6.80 -8.58 32.65
N VAL A 69 -7.90 -7.85 32.43
CA VAL A 69 -7.88 -6.60 31.66
C VAL A 69 -6.94 -5.56 32.29
N ARG A 70 -6.99 -5.43 33.62
CA ARG A 70 -6.07 -4.55 34.38
C ARG A 70 -4.62 -4.97 34.23
N ALA A 71 -4.32 -6.26 34.24
CA ALA A 71 -2.97 -6.77 34.01
C ALA A 71 -2.46 -6.48 32.60
N LEU A 72 -3.34 -6.54 31.58
CA LEU A 72 -3.00 -6.14 30.21
C LEU A 72 -2.69 -4.63 30.12
N GLU A 73 -3.46 -3.79 30.79
CA GLU A 73 -3.21 -2.34 30.87
C GLU A 73 -1.87 -2.06 31.54
N GLN A 74 -1.61 -2.65 32.74
CA GLN A 74 -0.36 -2.48 33.47
C GLN A 74 0.88 -2.97 32.70
N SER A 75 0.72 -3.99 31.85
CA SER A 75 1.79 -4.49 30.99
C SER A 75 1.96 -3.70 29.68
N GLY A 76 1.18 -2.63 29.47
CA GLY A 76 1.22 -1.81 28.25
C GLY A 76 0.76 -2.54 26.98
N LYS A 77 -0.16 -3.52 27.13
CA LYS A 77 -0.72 -4.28 26.01
C LYS A 77 -2.17 -3.94 25.72
N LEU A 78 -2.78 -3.07 26.53
CA LEU A 78 -4.12 -2.56 26.35
C LEU A 78 -4.18 -1.14 26.93
N PHE A 79 -4.99 -0.26 26.31
CA PHE A 79 -5.15 1.15 26.67
C PHE A 79 -3.85 1.97 26.71
N THR A 80 -2.87 1.58 25.86
CA THR A 80 -1.57 2.25 25.79
C THR A 80 -1.70 3.71 25.35
N PRO A 81 -1.07 4.66 26.06
CA PRO A 81 -1.07 6.07 25.67
C PRO A 81 -0.46 6.30 24.28
N ASP A 82 -0.94 7.33 23.58
CA ASP A 82 -0.36 7.78 22.31
C ASP A 82 0.69 8.87 22.55
N ASP A 83 1.92 8.46 22.83
CA ASP A 83 3.05 9.37 23.02
C ASP A 83 3.79 9.73 21.71
N TYR A 84 3.33 9.18 20.57
CA TYR A 84 4.03 9.36 19.30
C TYR A 84 3.82 10.73 18.66
N GLU A 85 2.81 11.50 19.07
CA GLU A 85 2.59 12.86 18.56
C GLU A 85 3.78 13.78 18.87
N THR A 86 4.33 13.68 20.09
CA THR A 86 5.50 14.46 20.51
C THR A 86 6.75 14.13 19.69
N ILE A 87 6.88 12.87 19.30
CA ILE A 87 8.02 12.37 18.53
C ILE A 87 7.86 12.67 17.03
N ALA A 88 6.62 12.73 16.52
CA ALA A 88 6.33 12.87 15.08
C ALA A 88 6.97 14.10 14.43
N GLY A 89 6.98 15.24 15.12
CA GLY A 89 7.60 16.47 14.65
C GLY A 89 9.12 16.43 14.59
N GLU A 90 9.76 15.66 15.49
CA GLU A 90 11.21 15.57 15.59
C GLU A 90 11.81 14.49 14.68
N LEU A 91 11.13 13.37 14.51
CA LEU A 91 11.60 12.26 13.68
C LEU A 91 11.90 12.70 12.24
N LYS A 92 11.07 13.56 11.68
CA LYS A 92 11.27 14.07 10.32
C LYS A 92 12.40 15.10 10.21
N LYS A 93 12.68 15.86 11.26
CA LYS A 93 13.83 16.77 11.30
C LYS A 93 15.14 15.99 11.30
N ARG A 94 15.18 14.84 11.97
CA ARG A 94 16.36 13.97 12.06
C ARG A 94 16.69 13.21 10.77
N SER A 95 15.71 12.91 9.91
CA SER A 95 15.92 12.15 8.66
C SER A 95 16.71 12.93 7.59
N GLY A 96 16.88 14.25 7.78
CA GLY A 96 17.60 15.10 6.83
C GLY A 96 16.93 15.17 5.45
N ASN A 97 17.74 15.45 4.42
CA ASN A 97 17.31 15.51 3.02
C ASN A 97 17.71 14.26 2.22
N VAL A 98 17.78 13.10 2.87
CA VAL A 98 18.22 11.85 2.25
C VAL A 98 17.17 11.33 1.29
N VAL A 99 17.53 11.22 0.01
CA VAL A 99 16.71 10.58 -1.02
C VAL A 99 17.04 9.09 -1.05
N LYS A 100 16.03 8.24 -0.99
CA LYS A 100 16.18 6.77 -0.99
C LYS A 100 15.71 6.10 -2.27
N ALA A 101 14.81 6.78 -3.01
CA ALA A 101 14.15 6.18 -4.16
C ALA A 101 13.80 7.21 -5.22
N LEU A 102 13.92 6.81 -6.49
CA LEU A 102 13.44 7.56 -7.64
C LEU A 102 12.49 6.71 -8.48
N CYS A 103 11.38 7.31 -8.91
CA CYS A 103 10.52 6.79 -9.96
C CYS A 103 10.93 7.46 -11.27
N LEU A 104 11.63 6.73 -12.13
CA LEU A 104 12.07 7.24 -13.42
C LEU A 104 10.96 7.05 -14.45
N HIS A 105 10.36 8.12 -14.91
CA HIS A 105 9.43 8.13 -16.03
C HIS A 105 10.23 7.98 -17.33
N VAL A 106 10.69 6.77 -17.62
CA VAL A 106 11.53 6.50 -18.80
C VAL A 106 10.78 6.69 -20.10
N ALA A 107 9.45 6.66 -20.07
CA ALA A 107 8.58 6.87 -21.24
C ALA A 107 7.34 7.67 -20.88
N HIS A 108 7.20 8.88 -21.40
CA HIS A 108 5.94 9.63 -21.45
C HIS A 108 5.15 9.26 -22.71
N THR A 109 4.98 7.98 -22.93
CA THR A 109 4.17 7.37 -24.00
C THR A 109 3.79 5.95 -23.60
N CYS A 110 2.70 5.44 -24.17
CA CYS A 110 2.20 4.09 -23.93
C CYS A 110 1.67 3.47 -25.22
N ASN A 111 1.78 2.16 -25.34
CA ASN A 111 1.23 1.37 -26.44
C ASN A 111 -0.21 0.88 -26.18
N LEU A 112 -0.77 1.15 -24.98
CA LEU A 112 -2.18 0.96 -24.64
C LEU A 112 -2.88 2.31 -24.47
N ASN A 113 -4.20 2.28 -24.68
CA ASN A 113 -5.12 3.40 -24.54
C ASN A 113 -6.16 3.12 -23.44
N CYS A 114 -5.67 2.82 -22.23
CA CYS A 114 -6.53 2.50 -21.08
C CYS A 114 -7.45 3.67 -20.74
N THR A 115 -8.75 3.42 -20.59
CA THR A 115 -9.75 4.49 -20.42
C THR A 115 -9.67 5.19 -19.07
N TYR A 116 -9.28 4.49 -18.00
CA TYR A 116 -9.14 5.03 -16.64
C TYR A 116 -7.72 5.56 -16.34
N CYS A 117 -6.85 5.70 -17.34
CA CYS A 117 -5.44 6.01 -17.12
C CYS A 117 -5.25 7.41 -16.54
N PHE A 118 -4.85 7.52 -15.27
CA PHE A 118 -4.54 8.79 -14.60
C PHE A 118 -3.39 9.56 -15.28
N ALA A 119 -2.50 8.84 -15.98
CA ALA A 119 -1.35 9.40 -16.68
C ALA A 119 -1.69 9.87 -18.10
N SER A 120 -2.96 10.00 -18.48
CA SER A 120 -3.41 10.38 -19.84
C SER A 120 -2.69 9.57 -20.92
N GLN A 121 -2.75 8.23 -20.82
CA GLN A 121 -2.03 7.27 -21.68
C GLN A 121 -0.51 7.53 -21.74
N GLY A 122 0.04 7.91 -20.60
CA GLY A 122 1.46 8.15 -20.39
C GLY A 122 1.93 9.55 -20.73
N LYS A 123 1.08 10.46 -21.18
CA LYS A 123 1.47 11.85 -21.50
C LYS A 123 1.63 12.74 -20.28
N TYR A 124 1.00 12.40 -19.15
CA TYR A 124 1.03 13.20 -17.93
C TYR A 124 0.67 14.68 -18.18
N GLN A 125 -0.36 14.92 -19.01
CA GLN A 125 -0.83 16.24 -19.47
C GLN A 125 0.20 17.04 -20.30
N GLY A 126 1.33 16.43 -20.67
CA GLY A 126 2.40 17.04 -21.44
C GLY A 126 2.60 16.38 -22.82
N GLU A 127 3.79 16.55 -23.37
CA GLU A 127 4.22 15.97 -24.64
C GLU A 127 4.67 14.52 -24.48
N ARG A 128 4.57 13.75 -25.56
CA ARG A 128 5.17 12.41 -25.62
C ARG A 128 6.69 12.52 -25.71
N ALA A 129 7.39 11.76 -24.86
CA ALA A 129 8.85 11.73 -24.84
C ALA A 129 9.35 10.37 -24.36
N LEU A 130 10.58 10.06 -24.73
CA LEU A 130 11.38 8.99 -24.14
C LEU A 130 12.58 9.63 -23.41
N MET A 131 12.88 9.16 -22.21
CA MET A 131 14.05 9.61 -21.44
C MET A 131 15.32 9.24 -22.18
N SER A 132 16.25 10.18 -22.34
CA SER A 132 17.55 9.86 -22.87
C SER A 132 18.41 9.13 -21.83
N PHE A 133 19.42 8.40 -22.26
CA PHE A 133 20.37 7.76 -21.35
C PHE A 133 21.07 8.79 -20.45
N GLU A 134 21.40 9.95 -20.97
CA GLU A 134 22.10 11.04 -20.26
C GLU A 134 21.24 11.58 -19.12
N VAL A 135 19.94 11.79 -19.35
CA VAL A 135 19.00 12.21 -18.30
C VAL A 135 18.87 11.12 -17.23
N GLY A 136 18.66 9.87 -17.63
CA GLY A 136 18.55 8.75 -16.69
C GLY A 136 19.83 8.53 -15.90
N LYS A 137 21.01 8.62 -16.56
CA LYS A 137 22.32 8.57 -15.90
C LYS A 137 22.45 9.67 -14.85
N ARG A 138 22.15 10.92 -15.21
CA ARG A 138 22.21 12.05 -14.26
C ARG A 138 21.23 11.86 -13.09
N ALA A 139 20.06 11.26 -13.33
CA ALA A 139 19.11 10.94 -12.25
C ALA A 139 19.70 9.91 -11.26
N LEU A 140 20.44 8.90 -11.74
CA LEU A 140 21.12 7.94 -10.87
C LEU A 140 22.26 8.61 -10.08
N ASP A 141 23.04 9.49 -10.73
CA ASP A 141 24.09 10.29 -10.06
C ASP A 141 23.47 11.18 -8.98
N PHE A 142 22.35 11.87 -9.28
CA PHE A 142 21.59 12.67 -8.31
C PHE A 142 21.13 11.82 -7.11
N LEU A 143 20.65 10.58 -7.33
CA LEU A 143 20.26 9.69 -6.26
C LEU A 143 21.44 9.32 -5.36
N ILE A 144 22.60 8.99 -5.95
CA ILE A 144 23.84 8.69 -5.20
C ILE A 144 24.24 9.91 -4.35
N GLU A 145 24.33 11.09 -4.96
CA GLU A 145 24.76 12.35 -4.34
C GLU A 145 23.85 12.73 -3.14
N ASN A 146 22.55 12.45 -3.25
CA ASN A 146 21.55 12.84 -2.25
C ASN A 146 21.15 11.71 -1.28
N SER A 147 21.78 10.53 -1.35
CA SER A 147 21.43 9.36 -0.53
C SER A 147 22.19 9.28 0.80
N GLY A 148 23.16 10.18 1.05
CA GLY A 148 23.97 10.16 2.27
C GLY A 148 24.64 8.80 2.49
N THR A 149 24.60 8.31 3.72
CA THR A 149 25.18 7.00 4.11
C THR A 149 24.32 5.80 3.76
N ARG A 150 23.14 6.00 3.12
CA ARG A 150 22.22 4.91 2.78
C ARG A 150 22.83 4.00 1.71
N THR A 151 22.90 2.71 2.00
CA THR A 151 23.43 1.71 1.07
C THR A 151 22.40 1.30 0.01
N ASN A 152 21.18 0.93 0.44
CA ASN A 152 20.13 0.45 -0.48
C ASN A 152 19.37 1.62 -1.11
N LEU A 153 19.36 1.68 -2.43
CA LEU A 153 18.69 2.69 -3.24
C LEU A 153 17.65 2.00 -4.15
N GLU A 154 16.47 2.56 -4.23
CA GLU A 154 15.37 2.02 -5.04
C GLU A 154 15.21 2.85 -6.32
N VAL A 155 15.01 2.18 -7.45
CA VAL A 155 14.74 2.83 -8.73
C VAL A 155 13.59 2.10 -9.42
N ASP A 156 12.49 2.80 -9.64
CA ASP A 156 11.32 2.27 -10.34
C ASP A 156 11.33 2.76 -11.79
N PHE A 157 11.42 1.85 -12.75
CA PHE A 157 11.15 2.15 -14.15
C PHE A 157 9.66 2.22 -14.38
N PHE A 158 9.17 3.42 -14.70
CA PHE A 158 7.77 3.77 -14.76
C PHE A 158 7.47 4.72 -15.92
N GLY A 159 6.24 5.28 -15.94
CA GLY A 159 5.76 6.24 -16.93
C GLY A 159 4.47 5.76 -17.60
N GLY A 160 4.41 5.84 -18.92
CA GLY A 160 3.35 5.20 -19.71
C GLY A 160 3.58 3.70 -19.80
N GLU A 161 4.55 3.30 -20.65
CA GLU A 161 5.04 1.92 -20.72
C GLU A 161 6.58 1.92 -20.81
N PRO A 162 7.28 1.49 -19.74
CA PRO A 162 8.75 1.52 -19.69
C PRO A 162 9.41 0.67 -20.79
N LEU A 163 8.80 -0.43 -21.20
CA LEU A 163 9.37 -1.28 -22.25
C LEU A 163 9.43 -0.61 -23.62
N MET A 164 8.75 0.53 -23.83
CA MET A 164 8.95 1.37 -25.02
C MET A 164 10.31 2.05 -25.05
N ASN A 165 11.03 2.07 -23.92
CA ASN A 165 12.38 2.61 -23.80
C ASN A 165 13.34 1.59 -23.14
N TRP A 166 13.15 0.31 -23.48
CA TRP A 166 13.82 -0.80 -22.81
C TRP A 166 15.34 -0.76 -22.90
N ASP A 167 15.88 -0.35 -24.06
CA ASP A 167 17.35 -0.26 -24.23
C ASP A 167 17.98 0.76 -23.28
N VAL A 168 17.30 1.88 -23.03
CA VAL A 168 17.75 2.86 -22.04
C VAL A 168 17.65 2.26 -20.62
N CYS A 169 16.58 1.56 -20.29
CA CYS A 169 16.44 0.88 -18.98
C CYS A 169 17.61 -0.09 -18.75
N LYS A 170 17.95 -0.94 -19.73
CA LYS A 170 19.09 -1.88 -19.64
C LYS A 170 20.41 -1.15 -19.43
N ARG A 171 20.67 -0.11 -20.20
CA ARG A 171 21.89 0.70 -20.07
C ARG A 171 22.00 1.40 -18.72
N LEU A 172 20.89 1.88 -18.16
CA LEU A 172 20.87 2.51 -16.83
C LEU A 172 21.18 1.49 -15.73
N VAL A 173 20.63 0.28 -15.81
CA VAL A 173 20.98 -0.80 -14.87
C VAL A 173 22.47 -1.13 -14.94
N VAL A 174 23.02 -1.32 -16.14
CA VAL A 174 24.45 -1.59 -16.32
C VAL A 174 25.29 -0.45 -15.73
N TYR A 175 24.93 0.80 -16.00
CA TYR A 175 25.61 1.96 -15.41
C TYR A 175 25.57 1.92 -13.89
N ALA A 176 24.39 1.73 -13.29
CA ALA A 176 24.24 1.68 -11.83
C ALA A 176 25.15 0.60 -11.20
N ARG A 177 25.21 -0.60 -11.80
CA ARG A 177 26.10 -1.68 -11.34
C ARG A 177 27.57 -1.28 -11.31
N THR A 178 28.02 -0.42 -12.26
CA THR A 178 29.40 0.11 -12.24
C THR A 178 29.62 1.13 -11.12
N GLN A 179 28.56 1.83 -10.68
CA GLN A 179 28.64 2.85 -9.62
C GLN A 179 28.56 2.24 -8.21
N GLU A 180 27.94 1.07 -8.05
CA GLU A 180 27.75 0.42 -6.75
C GLU A 180 29.04 0.27 -5.94
N PRO A 181 30.13 -0.32 -6.47
CA PRO A 181 31.38 -0.48 -5.73
C PRO A 181 32.07 0.85 -5.46
N LEU A 182 31.93 1.85 -6.34
CA LEU A 182 32.58 3.15 -6.21
C LEU A 182 32.00 4.00 -5.10
N HIS A 183 30.69 3.84 -4.84
CA HIS A 183 29.93 4.65 -3.89
C HIS A 183 29.39 3.87 -2.70
N HIS A 184 29.71 2.57 -2.57
CA HIS A 184 29.19 1.67 -1.54
C HIS A 184 27.65 1.64 -1.54
N LYS A 185 27.04 1.57 -2.72
CA LYS A 185 25.59 1.52 -2.92
C LYS A 185 25.16 0.14 -3.43
N ASN A 186 23.86 -0.14 -3.28
CA ASN A 186 23.20 -1.32 -3.82
C ASN A 186 21.88 -0.87 -4.42
N PHE A 187 21.76 -0.90 -5.73
CA PHE A 187 20.54 -0.51 -6.44
C PHE A 187 19.56 -1.67 -6.54
N ARG A 188 18.32 -1.42 -6.15
CA ARG A 188 17.19 -2.33 -6.33
C ARG A 188 16.24 -1.74 -7.34
N PHE A 189 16.10 -2.43 -8.48
CA PHE A 189 15.26 -1.97 -9.58
C PHE A 189 13.91 -2.64 -9.55
N THR A 190 12.86 -1.85 -9.82
CA THR A 190 11.50 -2.32 -10.07
C THR A 190 11.11 -1.96 -11.50
N LEU A 191 10.48 -2.90 -12.22
CA LEU A 191 9.87 -2.67 -13.52
C LEU A 191 8.35 -2.78 -13.39
N THR A 192 7.61 -1.74 -13.78
CA THR A 192 6.15 -1.82 -13.90
C THR A 192 5.76 -1.84 -15.38
N THR A 193 5.06 -2.87 -15.84
CA THR A 193 4.72 -3.02 -17.26
C THR A 193 3.29 -3.50 -17.49
N ASN A 194 2.71 -3.08 -18.62
CA ASN A 194 1.44 -3.59 -19.14
C ASN A 194 1.58 -4.94 -19.87
N GLY A 195 2.79 -5.44 -20.07
CA GLY A 195 3.09 -6.77 -20.61
C GLY A 195 3.08 -6.90 -22.12
N MET A 196 2.59 -5.92 -22.87
CA MET A 196 2.44 -6.04 -24.33
C MET A 196 3.76 -6.29 -25.07
N LEU A 197 4.85 -5.71 -24.57
CA LEU A 197 6.20 -5.78 -25.17
C LEU A 197 7.12 -6.80 -24.49
N ILE A 198 6.62 -7.61 -23.57
CA ILE A 198 7.42 -8.68 -22.97
C ILE A 198 7.77 -9.70 -24.06
N ASP A 199 9.04 -10.03 -24.14
CA ASP A 199 9.67 -11.07 -24.94
C ASP A 199 10.76 -11.78 -24.13
N ASP A 200 11.55 -12.68 -24.75
CA ASP A 200 12.59 -13.43 -24.07
C ASP A 200 13.71 -12.54 -23.54
N ASP A 201 14.13 -11.46 -24.26
CA ASP A 201 15.12 -10.51 -23.78
C ASP A 201 14.67 -9.80 -22.50
N VAL A 202 13.40 -9.34 -22.48
CA VAL A 202 12.80 -8.71 -21.30
C VAL A 202 12.75 -9.68 -20.14
N ILE A 203 12.30 -10.92 -20.36
CA ILE A 203 12.20 -11.94 -19.30
C ILE A 203 13.57 -12.24 -18.72
N ASP A 204 14.57 -12.51 -19.55
CA ASP A 204 15.92 -12.88 -19.10
C ASP A 204 16.57 -11.74 -18.33
N PHE A 205 16.50 -10.52 -18.85
CA PHE A 205 17.11 -9.36 -18.21
C PHE A 205 16.38 -8.99 -16.91
N ALA A 206 15.04 -8.92 -16.94
CA ALA A 206 14.26 -8.59 -15.75
C ALA A 206 14.44 -9.62 -14.64
N ASN A 207 14.47 -10.91 -14.98
CA ASN A 207 14.67 -11.96 -13.99
C ASN A 207 16.09 -11.99 -13.41
N ARG A 208 17.08 -11.47 -14.13
CA ARG A 208 18.44 -11.32 -13.63
C ARG A 208 18.63 -10.07 -12.78
N GLU A 209 18.15 -8.93 -13.23
CA GLU A 209 18.51 -7.61 -12.69
C GLU A 209 17.43 -6.94 -11.84
N MET A 210 16.14 -7.21 -12.08
CA MET A 210 15.06 -6.55 -11.36
C MET A 210 14.80 -7.24 -10.02
N SER A 211 14.88 -6.47 -8.94
CA SER A 211 14.51 -6.93 -7.59
C SER A 211 13.01 -7.22 -7.50
N ASN A 212 12.20 -6.47 -8.25
CA ASN A 212 10.75 -6.64 -8.32
C ASN A 212 10.23 -6.38 -9.74
N VAL A 213 9.12 -7.03 -10.11
CA VAL A 213 8.39 -6.77 -11.35
C VAL A 213 6.91 -6.63 -11.05
N VAL A 214 6.31 -5.54 -11.50
CA VAL A 214 4.88 -5.27 -11.35
C VAL A 214 4.19 -5.48 -12.71
N LEU A 215 3.28 -6.42 -12.75
CA LEU A 215 2.58 -6.88 -13.96
C LEU A 215 1.12 -6.40 -13.91
N SER A 216 0.74 -5.55 -14.87
CA SER A 216 -0.57 -4.90 -14.87
C SER A 216 -1.66 -5.80 -15.43
N LEU A 217 -2.53 -6.34 -14.56
CA LEU A 217 -3.68 -7.18 -14.94
C LEU A 217 -4.87 -6.85 -14.02
N ASP A 218 -6.03 -6.52 -14.61
CA ASP A 218 -7.22 -6.14 -13.84
C ASP A 218 -8.15 -7.32 -13.52
N GLY A 219 -7.71 -8.56 -13.75
CA GLY A 219 -8.45 -9.77 -13.41
C GLY A 219 -9.08 -10.46 -14.62
N ARG A 220 -10.39 -10.73 -14.56
CA ARG A 220 -11.13 -11.44 -15.62
C ARG A 220 -10.99 -10.75 -16.98
N ARG A 221 -11.01 -11.55 -18.05
CA ARG A 221 -10.82 -11.09 -19.42
C ARG A 221 -11.73 -9.92 -19.79
N GLU A 222 -13.02 -10.07 -19.55
CA GLU A 222 -14.04 -9.07 -19.90
C GLU A 222 -13.85 -7.76 -19.11
N ILE A 223 -13.37 -7.82 -17.87
CA ILE A 223 -13.07 -6.64 -17.06
C ILE A 223 -11.81 -5.97 -17.61
N HIS A 224 -10.74 -6.74 -17.78
CA HIS A 224 -9.47 -6.23 -18.28
C HIS A 224 -9.62 -5.58 -19.67
N ASP A 225 -10.22 -6.30 -20.63
CA ASP A 225 -10.37 -5.84 -22.02
C ASP A 225 -11.40 -4.71 -22.20
N ARG A 226 -12.28 -4.48 -21.22
CA ARG A 226 -13.16 -3.31 -21.19
C ARG A 226 -12.35 -2.01 -21.08
N LEU A 227 -11.30 -2.02 -20.26
CA LEU A 227 -10.58 -0.82 -19.81
C LEU A 227 -9.17 -0.70 -20.43
N ARG A 228 -8.47 -1.83 -20.67
CA ARG A 228 -7.09 -1.87 -21.17
C ARG A 228 -7.02 -2.31 -22.63
N ARG A 229 -7.38 -1.41 -23.52
CA ARG A 229 -7.37 -1.64 -24.97
C ARG A 229 -6.13 -1.00 -25.62
N ASP A 230 -5.74 -1.55 -26.77
CA ASP A 230 -4.79 -0.88 -27.65
C ASP A 230 -5.45 0.28 -28.42
N TYR A 231 -4.66 1.02 -29.20
CA TYR A 231 -5.18 2.16 -29.98
C TYR A 231 -6.11 1.74 -31.14
N ALA A 232 -6.12 0.46 -31.53
CA ALA A 232 -7.06 -0.09 -32.48
C ALA A 232 -8.37 -0.60 -31.85
N GLY A 233 -8.47 -0.48 -30.49
CA GLY A 233 -9.64 -0.91 -29.73
C GLY A 233 -9.65 -2.39 -29.34
N ASN A 234 -8.58 -3.15 -29.65
CA ASN A 234 -8.49 -4.56 -29.30
C ASN A 234 -8.14 -4.72 -27.81
N GLY A 235 -8.68 -5.77 -27.17
CA GLY A 235 -8.29 -6.19 -25.83
C GLY A 235 -6.83 -6.64 -25.76
N SER A 236 -6.23 -6.55 -24.58
CA SER A 236 -4.85 -6.95 -24.35
C SER A 236 -4.68 -8.25 -23.57
N TYR A 237 -5.74 -8.77 -22.94
CA TYR A 237 -5.71 -9.91 -22.04
C TYR A 237 -5.02 -11.15 -22.63
N ASP A 238 -5.49 -11.65 -23.78
CA ASP A 238 -4.95 -12.87 -24.40
C ASP A 238 -3.50 -12.73 -24.86
N ARG A 239 -3.06 -11.50 -25.09
CA ARG A 239 -1.68 -11.20 -25.50
C ARG A 239 -0.71 -11.16 -24.33
N ILE A 240 -1.18 -10.76 -23.15
CA ILE A 240 -0.29 -10.51 -21.99
C ILE A 240 -0.27 -11.67 -20.99
N VAL A 241 -1.40 -12.37 -20.75
CA VAL A 241 -1.48 -13.43 -19.73
C VAL A 241 -0.45 -14.54 -19.96
N PRO A 242 -0.30 -15.11 -21.17
CA PRO A 242 0.73 -16.12 -21.40
C PRO A 242 2.16 -15.62 -21.14
N LYS A 243 2.44 -14.35 -21.46
CA LYS A 243 3.74 -13.72 -21.21
C LYS A 243 4.01 -13.52 -19.74
N PHE A 244 3.00 -13.13 -18.96
CA PHE A 244 3.09 -13.01 -17.50
C PHE A 244 3.34 -14.37 -16.86
N GLN A 245 2.63 -15.41 -17.28
CA GLN A 245 2.83 -16.77 -16.76
C GLN A 245 4.25 -17.27 -17.06
N GLU A 246 4.78 -17.03 -18.26
CA GLU A 246 6.13 -17.42 -18.63
C GLU A 246 7.19 -16.63 -17.84
N LEU A 247 7.01 -15.31 -17.71
CA LEU A 247 7.91 -14.46 -16.90
C LEU A 247 7.96 -14.94 -15.45
N VAL A 248 6.81 -15.17 -14.82
CA VAL A 248 6.71 -15.61 -13.43
C VAL A 248 7.29 -17.01 -13.25
N ARG A 249 6.99 -17.94 -14.16
CA ARG A 249 7.55 -19.29 -14.16
C ARG A 249 9.10 -19.27 -14.19
N ARG A 250 9.69 -18.45 -15.07
CA ARG A 250 11.16 -18.30 -15.19
C ARG A 250 11.77 -17.46 -14.08
N ARG A 251 10.95 -16.69 -13.35
CA ARG A 251 11.42 -15.86 -12.24
C ARG A 251 11.75 -16.66 -10.99
N GLY A 252 11.11 -17.82 -10.77
CA GLY A 252 11.50 -18.83 -9.78
C GLY A 252 11.53 -18.30 -8.34
N GLY A 253 10.46 -17.76 -7.82
CA GLY A 253 10.34 -17.31 -6.43
C GLY A 253 10.92 -15.92 -6.12
N LYS A 254 11.45 -15.18 -7.10
CA LYS A 254 11.81 -13.77 -6.94
C LYS A 254 10.55 -12.91 -6.94
N ASN A 255 10.60 -11.76 -6.25
CA ASN A 255 9.47 -10.86 -6.04
C ASN A 255 8.83 -10.39 -7.35
N TYR A 256 7.51 -10.46 -7.41
CA TYR A 256 6.65 -9.85 -8.43
C TYR A 256 5.31 -9.50 -7.81
N TYR A 257 4.52 -8.68 -8.50
CA TYR A 257 3.11 -8.45 -8.17
C TYR A 257 2.28 -8.40 -9.44
N MET A 258 1.15 -9.12 -9.41
CA MET A 258 0.05 -8.79 -10.31
C MET A 258 -0.65 -7.56 -9.73
N ARG A 259 -0.73 -6.48 -10.48
CA ARG A 259 -1.38 -5.25 -10.04
C ARG A 259 -2.59 -4.93 -10.90
N GLY A 260 -3.77 -5.05 -10.32
CA GLY A 260 -5.04 -4.70 -10.92
C GLY A 260 -5.63 -3.41 -10.38
N THR A 261 -6.64 -2.91 -11.09
CA THR A 261 -7.46 -1.76 -10.69
C THR A 261 -8.92 -2.16 -10.80
N PHE A 262 -9.70 -1.94 -9.74
CA PHE A 262 -11.14 -2.10 -9.79
C PHE A 262 -11.85 -0.75 -9.83
N THR A 263 -13.05 -0.73 -10.36
CA THR A 263 -13.85 0.46 -10.66
C THR A 263 -15.29 0.26 -10.21
N HIS A 264 -16.13 1.29 -10.32
CA HIS A 264 -17.57 1.16 -10.18
C HIS A 264 -18.18 0.01 -11.03
N ASN A 265 -17.56 -0.30 -12.15
CA ASN A 265 -18.07 -1.32 -13.09
C ASN A 265 -17.72 -2.78 -12.70
N ASN A 266 -16.90 -3.00 -11.67
CA ASN A 266 -16.50 -4.31 -11.14
C ASN A 266 -16.27 -4.25 -9.64
N THR A 267 -17.31 -3.82 -8.91
CA THR A 267 -17.28 -3.80 -7.45
C THR A 267 -17.13 -5.20 -6.83
N ASP A 268 -17.43 -6.26 -7.61
CA ASP A 268 -17.18 -7.68 -7.31
C ASP A 268 -15.71 -8.11 -7.54
N PHE A 269 -14.77 -7.21 -7.29
CA PHE A 269 -13.34 -7.30 -7.63
C PHE A 269 -12.62 -8.54 -7.03
N THR A 270 -13.20 -9.18 -6.02
CA THR A 270 -12.66 -10.44 -5.48
C THR A 270 -12.66 -11.54 -6.53
N ASN A 271 -13.66 -11.58 -7.43
CA ASN A 271 -13.69 -12.52 -8.53
C ASN A 271 -12.51 -12.31 -9.49
N ASP A 272 -12.05 -11.07 -9.64
CA ASP A 272 -10.87 -10.73 -10.44
C ASP A 272 -9.58 -11.20 -9.75
N ILE A 273 -9.49 -11.04 -8.43
CA ILE A 273 -8.37 -11.57 -7.63
C ILE A 273 -8.34 -13.10 -7.67
N PHE A 274 -9.48 -13.76 -7.48
CA PHE A 274 -9.55 -15.23 -7.54
C PHE A 274 -9.21 -15.76 -8.91
N HIS A 275 -9.64 -15.07 -9.97
CA HIS A 275 -9.26 -15.41 -11.34
C HIS A 275 -7.73 -15.35 -11.54
N MET A 276 -7.07 -14.30 -11.06
CA MET A 276 -5.60 -14.21 -11.10
C MET A 276 -4.93 -15.32 -10.32
N ALA A 277 -5.44 -15.68 -9.13
CA ALA A 277 -4.92 -16.80 -8.34
C ALA A 277 -5.09 -18.13 -9.06
N ASP A 278 -6.23 -18.33 -9.72
CA ASP A 278 -6.54 -19.58 -10.48
C ASP A 278 -5.72 -19.68 -11.78
N LEU A 279 -5.18 -18.56 -12.30
CA LEU A 279 -4.16 -18.55 -13.36
C LEU A 279 -2.76 -18.96 -12.87
N GLY A 280 -2.59 -19.18 -11.56
CA GLY A 280 -1.32 -19.58 -10.93
C GLY A 280 -0.47 -18.43 -10.41
N PHE A 281 -0.98 -17.20 -10.36
CA PHE A 281 -0.28 -16.07 -9.74
C PHE A 281 -0.51 -16.07 -8.23
N THR A 282 0.56 -15.94 -7.45
CA THR A 282 0.53 -16.01 -5.98
C THR A 282 0.75 -14.67 -5.29
N GLU A 283 1.23 -13.66 -5.98
CA GLU A 283 1.48 -12.32 -5.44
C GLU A 283 0.54 -11.31 -6.09
N LEU A 284 -0.53 -10.94 -5.38
CA LEU A 284 -1.65 -10.18 -5.94
C LEU A 284 -1.84 -8.84 -5.25
N SER A 285 -2.19 -7.83 -6.04
CA SER A 285 -2.55 -6.49 -5.58
C SER A 285 -3.69 -5.94 -6.43
N MET A 286 -4.70 -5.36 -5.78
CA MET A 286 -5.85 -4.73 -6.44
C MET A 286 -6.19 -3.43 -5.72
N GLU A 287 -6.18 -2.32 -6.47
CA GLU A 287 -6.46 -0.98 -5.94
C GLU A 287 -7.74 -0.40 -6.53
N PRO A 288 -8.46 0.43 -5.79
CA PRO A 288 -9.53 1.22 -6.36
C PRO A 288 -8.98 2.19 -7.40
N VAL A 289 -9.76 2.46 -8.44
CA VAL A 289 -9.42 3.49 -9.41
C VAL A 289 -9.30 4.85 -8.74
N VAL A 290 -8.31 5.63 -9.17
CA VAL A 290 -8.16 7.04 -8.80
C VAL A 290 -8.51 7.87 -10.02
N CYS A 291 -9.64 8.57 -9.96
CA CYS A 291 -10.16 9.41 -11.03
C CYS A 291 -11.00 10.56 -10.46
N ALA A 292 -11.40 11.50 -11.30
CA ALA A 292 -12.25 12.61 -10.87
C ALA A 292 -13.66 12.11 -10.48
N PRO A 293 -14.29 12.74 -9.48
CA PRO A 293 -15.70 12.48 -9.20
C PRO A 293 -16.55 12.74 -10.45
N GLY A 294 -17.42 11.79 -10.79
CA GLY A 294 -18.28 11.87 -11.97
C GLY A 294 -17.72 11.17 -13.23
N ASP A 295 -16.49 10.67 -13.19
CA ASP A 295 -16.01 9.76 -14.22
C ASP A 295 -16.84 8.46 -14.22
N PRO A 296 -17.10 7.83 -15.37
CA PRO A 296 -17.96 6.65 -15.46
C PRO A 296 -17.42 5.39 -14.76
N TYR A 297 -16.20 5.42 -14.28
CA TYR A 297 -15.55 4.35 -13.51
C TYR A 297 -15.32 4.74 -12.05
N ALA A 298 -15.63 5.97 -11.66
CA ALA A 298 -15.42 6.44 -10.29
C ALA A 298 -16.28 5.64 -9.31
N LEU A 299 -15.65 5.18 -8.24
CA LEU A 299 -16.36 4.57 -7.12
C LEU A 299 -17.19 5.63 -6.38
N THR A 300 -18.40 5.27 -6.01
CA THR A 300 -19.37 6.15 -5.33
C THR A 300 -19.61 5.69 -3.89
N ARG A 301 -20.34 6.51 -3.12
CA ARG A 301 -20.73 6.14 -1.76
C ARG A 301 -21.66 4.92 -1.73
N GLU A 302 -22.46 4.74 -2.77
CA GLU A 302 -23.37 3.59 -2.93
C GLU A 302 -22.63 2.28 -3.15
N ASP A 303 -21.41 2.32 -3.72
CA ASP A 303 -20.56 1.13 -3.92
C ASP A 303 -19.92 0.65 -2.60
N LEU A 304 -19.78 1.53 -1.63
CA LEU A 304 -18.98 1.27 -0.43
C LEU A 304 -19.39 0.03 0.35
N PRO A 305 -20.69 -0.22 0.62
CA PRO A 305 -21.12 -1.43 1.34
C PRO A 305 -20.70 -2.72 0.61
N VAL A 306 -20.88 -2.76 -0.71
CA VAL A 306 -20.50 -3.91 -1.53
C VAL A 306 -18.98 -4.12 -1.51
N VAL A 307 -18.19 -3.06 -1.69
CA VAL A 307 -16.72 -3.13 -1.66
C VAL A 307 -16.21 -3.57 -0.29
N MET A 308 -16.82 -3.13 0.80
CA MET A 308 -16.50 -3.56 2.17
C MET A 308 -16.76 -5.08 2.35
N GLU A 309 -17.89 -5.58 1.88
CA GLU A 309 -18.21 -7.00 1.90
C GLU A 309 -17.22 -7.83 1.07
N GLN A 310 -16.80 -7.32 -0.09
CA GLN A 310 -15.80 -7.99 -0.92
C GLN A 310 -14.47 -8.17 -0.18
N TYR A 311 -14.01 -7.21 0.62
CA TYR A 311 -12.80 -7.41 1.42
C TYR A 311 -12.98 -8.53 2.45
N GLU A 312 -14.16 -8.67 3.06
CA GLU A 312 -14.44 -9.78 3.98
C GLU A 312 -14.49 -11.14 3.26
N ILE A 313 -15.13 -11.19 2.08
CA ILE A 313 -15.14 -12.39 1.22
C ILE A 313 -13.72 -12.80 0.87
N LEU A 314 -12.88 -11.84 0.45
CA LEU A 314 -11.46 -12.08 0.13
C LEU A 314 -10.72 -12.69 1.32
N ALA A 315 -10.88 -12.11 2.51
CA ALA A 315 -10.19 -12.58 3.71
C ALA A 315 -10.59 -14.03 4.07
N ARG A 316 -11.89 -14.35 4.03
CA ARG A 316 -12.39 -15.72 4.27
C ARG A 316 -11.85 -16.72 3.24
N GLU A 317 -11.86 -16.34 1.97
CA GLU A 317 -11.36 -17.19 0.89
C GLU A 317 -9.85 -17.40 0.96
N MET A 318 -9.08 -16.40 1.37
CA MET A 318 -7.63 -16.55 1.57
C MET A 318 -7.33 -17.60 2.67
N ILE A 319 -8.04 -17.54 3.80
CA ILE A 319 -7.90 -18.52 4.89
C ILE A 319 -8.25 -19.93 4.36
N ARG A 320 -9.37 -20.06 3.64
CA ARG A 320 -9.80 -21.35 3.07
C ARG A 320 -8.77 -21.91 2.09
N ARG A 321 -8.33 -21.12 1.10
CA ARG A 321 -7.33 -21.54 0.10
C ARG A 321 -5.99 -21.90 0.75
N LYS A 322 -5.58 -21.19 1.79
CA LYS A 322 -4.34 -21.50 2.51
C LYS A 322 -4.40 -22.88 3.16
N LYS A 323 -5.51 -23.23 3.83
CA LYS A 323 -5.73 -24.56 4.40
C LYS A 323 -5.73 -25.68 3.35
N GLU A 324 -6.13 -25.37 2.11
CA GLU A 324 -6.14 -26.31 0.97
C GLU A 324 -4.79 -26.37 0.24
N GLY A 325 -3.76 -25.67 0.70
CA GLY A 325 -2.44 -25.61 0.02
C GLY A 325 -2.44 -24.81 -1.28
N ARG A 326 -3.46 -23.97 -1.52
CA ARG A 326 -3.62 -23.08 -2.70
C ARG A 326 -3.59 -21.60 -2.30
N GLY A 327 -2.84 -21.29 -1.23
CA GLY A 327 -2.73 -19.92 -0.72
C GLY A 327 -2.10 -18.96 -1.72
N PHE A 328 -2.45 -17.68 -1.59
CA PHE A 328 -1.82 -16.56 -2.29
C PHE A 328 -1.66 -15.38 -1.33
N THR A 329 -0.75 -14.46 -1.66
CA THR A 329 -0.55 -13.21 -0.93
C THR A 329 -1.42 -12.13 -1.55
N PHE A 330 -2.17 -11.40 -0.73
CA PHE A 330 -2.78 -10.14 -1.12
C PHE A 330 -2.04 -8.98 -0.47
N TYR A 331 -1.37 -8.17 -1.28
CA TYR A 331 -0.44 -7.12 -0.83
C TYR A 331 -1.02 -6.22 0.28
N HIS A 332 -2.31 -5.86 0.16
CA HIS A 332 -2.97 -4.95 1.10
C HIS A 332 -3.38 -5.60 2.43
N TYR A 333 -3.19 -6.92 2.56
CA TYR A 333 -3.39 -7.66 3.81
C TYR A 333 -2.05 -8.10 4.43
N MET A 334 -0.92 -7.74 3.84
CA MET A 334 0.38 -7.99 4.43
C MET A 334 0.55 -7.12 5.67
N LEU A 335 0.53 -7.75 6.82
CA LEU A 335 0.67 -7.12 8.13
C LEU A 335 1.63 -7.95 8.97
N ASP A 336 2.68 -7.31 9.47
CA ASP A 336 3.56 -7.87 10.48
C ASP A 336 3.20 -7.28 11.83
N LEU A 337 2.63 -8.11 12.70
CA LEU A 337 2.24 -7.75 14.07
C LEU A 337 3.40 -7.93 15.08
N THR A 338 4.51 -8.54 14.68
CA THR A 338 5.64 -8.85 15.57
C THR A 338 6.78 -7.85 15.45
N GLU A 339 7.26 -7.59 14.25
CA GLU A 339 8.42 -6.73 14.00
C GLU A 339 8.05 -5.47 13.19
N GLY A 340 6.92 -5.39 12.55
CA GLY A 340 6.32 -4.35 11.71
C GLY A 340 7.20 -3.15 11.37
N PRO A 341 6.84 -2.26 10.48
CA PRO A 341 7.69 -1.14 10.14
C PRO A 341 7.98 -0.27 11.39
N CYS A 342 9.20 0.28 11.47
CA CYS A 342 9.58 1.17 12.55
C CYS A 342 8.61 2.37 12.66
N ILE A 343 8.50 2.95 13.85
CA ILE A 343 7.57 4.05 14.13
C ILE A 343 7.73 5.23 13.17
N TYR A 344 8.94 5.53 12.72
CA TYR A 344 9.20 6.56 11.71
C TYR A 344 8.37 6.31 10.45
N LYS A 345 8.41 5.10 9.91
CA LYS A 345 7.67 4.74 8.70
C LYS A 345 6.15 4.71 8.92
N ARG A 346 5.73 4.29 10.11
CA ARG A 346 4.31 4.31 10.53
C ARG A 346 3.74 5.73 10.60
N ILE A 347 4.56 6.72 10.93
CA ILE A 347 4.15 8.13 11.02
C ILE A 347 4.23 8.81 9.65
N SER A 348 5.33 8.59 8.91
CA SER A 348 5.67 9.41 7.73
C SER A 348 5.24 8.84 6.38
N GLY A 349 4.82 7.59 6.32
CA GLY A 349 4.37 6.94 5.10
C GLY A 349 5.45 6.73 4.04
N CYS A 350 5.10 6.91 2.76
CA CYS A 350 5.96 6.58 1.61
C CYS A 350 7.15 7.53 1.42
N GLY A 351 7.14 8.72 2.03
CA GLY A 351 8.20 9.71 1.89
C GLY A 351 8.16 10.52 0.59
N SER A 352 7.00 10.59 -0.09
CA SER A 352 6.85 11.40 -1.31
C SER A 352 7.28 12.84 -1.08
N GLY A 353 7.96 13.44 -2.07
CA GLY A 353 8.50 14.80 -2.02
C GLY A 353 9.71 14.99 -1.10
N THR A 354 10.11 13.98 -0.34
CA THR A 354 11.24 14.04 0.61
C THR A 354 12.28 12.97 0.35
N GLU A 355 11.93 11.72 0.56
CA GLU A 355 12.80 10.55 0.39
C GLU A 355 12.57 9.81 -0.94
N TYR A 356 11.42 10.04 -1.55
CA TYR A 356 10.99 9.48 -2.83
C TYR A 356 10.54 10.60 -3.75
N MET A 357 10.98 10.57 -5.02
CA MET A 357 10.65 11.56 -6.04
C MET A 357 10.46 10.90 -7.40
N ALA A 358 9.62 11.50 -8.25
CA ALA A 358 9.53 11.14 -9.66
C ALA A 358 10.43 12.05 -10.50
N VAL A 359 11.02 11.47 -11.55
CA VAL A 359 11.86 12.18 -12.53
C VAL A 359 11.24 12.06 -13.91
N THR A 360 10.95 13.19 -14.55
CA THR A 360 10.41 13.22 -15.92
C THR A 360 11.47 12.89 -16.97
N PRO A 361 11.10 12.61 -18.26
CA PRO A 361 12.06 12.43 -19.35
C PRO A 361 13.00 13.63 -19.58
N TRP A 362 12.62 14.80 -19.07
CA TRP A 362 13.41 16.05 -19.15
C TRP A 362 14.21 16.34 -17.88
N GLY A 363 14.16 15.45 -16.87
CA GLY A 363 14.93 15.60 -15.64
C GLY A 363 14.28 16.46 -14.57
N GLU A 364 13.01 16.84 -14.71
CA GLU A 364 12.27 17.57 -13.67
C GLU A 364 11.94 16.64 -12.50
N LEU A 365 11.94 17.19 -11.27
CA LEU A 365 11.63 16.50 -10.04
C LEU A 365 10.22 16.83 -9.55
N PHE A 366 9.44 15.79 -9.24
CA PHE A 366 8.11 15.88 -8.64
C PHE A 366 8.02 15.01 -7.38
N PRO A 367 7.08 15.31 -6.43
CA PRO A 367 6.93 14.53 -5.19
C PRO A 367 6.66 13.03 -5.42
N CYS A 368 5.87 12.67 -6.43
CA CYS A 368 5.66 11.30 -6.91
C CYS A 368 5.04 11.34 -8.31
N HIS A 369 4.84 10.16 -8.92
CA HIS A 369 4.25 10.01 -10.25
C HIS A 369 2.85 10.64 -10.40
N GLN A 370 2.08 10.75 -9.30
CA GLN A 370 0.74 11.34 -9.31
C GLN A 370 0.72 12.87 -9.45
N PHE A 371 1.83 13.53 -9.16
CA PHE A 371 1.96 15.00 -9.26
C PHE A 371 2.68 15.45 -10.54
N VAL A 372 3.18 14.50 -11.34
CA VAL A 372 3.88 14.81 -12.58
C VAL A 372 2.94 15.49 -13.57
N GLY A 373 3.38 16.65 -14.10
CA GLY A 373 2.62 17.46 -15.03
C GLY A 373 1.85 18.62 -14.36
N ASP A 374 1.80 18.68 -13.03
CA ASP A 374 1.27 19.86 -12.31
C ASP A 374 2.42 20.79 -11.89
N PRO A 375 2.60 21.97 -12.54
CA PRO A 375 3.70 22.90 -12.25
C PRO A 375 3.76 23.36 -10.79
N LYS A 376 2.62 23.36 -10.09
CA LYS A 376 2.53 23.71 -8.66
C LYS A 376 3.39 22.80 -7.81
N TYR A 377 3.57 21.56 -8.23
CA TYR A 377 4.31 20.52 -7.51
C TYR A 377 5.72 20.28 -8.04
N SER A 378 6.26 21.15 -8.88
CA SER A 378 7.66 21.06 -9.29
C SER A 378 8.58 21.30 -8.10
N LEU A 379 9.47 20.34 -7.83
CA LEU A 379 10.48 20.39 -6.77
C LEU A 379 11.82 20.99 -7.26
N GLY A 380 12.03 21.06 -8.57
CA GLY A 380 13.28 21.42 -9.22
C GLY A 380 13.67 20.42 -10.30
N ASN A 381 14.93 20.13 -10.47
CA ASN A 381 15.43 19.21 -11.49
C ASN A 381 16.69 18.46 -11.03
N ILE A 382 17.11 17.45 -11.79
CA ILE A 382 18.26 16.60 -11.42
C ILE A 382 19.62 17.31 -11.53
N TRP A 383 19.74 18.45 -12.20
CA TRP A 383 20.99 19.21 -12.34
C TRP A 383 21.17 20.19 -11.19
N ASP A 384 20.15 20.99 -10.90
CA ASP A 384 20.17 22.02 -9.85
C ASP A 384 19.74 21.47 -8.49
N GLY A 385 19.17 20.26 -8.47
CA GLY A 385 18.64 19.62 -7.29
C GLY A 385 17.22 20.12 -6.93
N VAL A 386 16.84 19.95 -5.66
CA VAL A 386 15.57 20.42 -5.12
C VAL A 386 15.69 21.91 -4.82
N THR A 387 15.14 22.73 -5.69
CA THR A 387 15.15 24.22 -5.57
C THR A 387 13.93 24.73 -4.82
N ASN A 388 12.78 24.02 -4.86
CA ASN A 388 11.57 24.38 -4.12
C ASN A 388 11.59 23.76 -2.71
N SER A 389 12.40 24.34 -1.83
CA SER A 389 12.57 23.87 -0.45
C SER A 389 11.28 24.05 0.39
N ALA A 390 10.46 25.04 0.09
CA ALA A 390 9.19 25.28 0.78
C ALA A 390 8.20 24.14 0.52
N LEU A 391 8.05 23.72 -0.73
CA LEU A 391 7.21 22.57 -1.10
C LEU A 391 7.72 21.28 -0.49
N ARG A 392 9.05 21.04 -0.53
CA ARG A 392 9.66 19.88 0.12
C ARG A 392 9.36 19.84 1.61
N GLU A 393 9.41 21.00 2.29
CA GLU A 393 9.09 21.09 3.72
C GLU A 393 7.61 20.83 3.98
N GLU A 394 6.71 21.30 3.11
CA GLU A 394 5.28 21.00 3.22
C GLU A 394 5.02 19.48 3.17
N PHE A 395 5.65 18.77 2.23
CA PHE A 395 5.59 17.29 2.17
C PHE A 395 6.23 16.63 3.40
N ARG A 396 7.32 17.18 3.92
CA ARG A 396 7.97 16.66 5.14
C ARG A 396 7.05 16.73 6.34
N GLN A 397 6.27 17.78 6.46
CA GLN A 397 5.32 17.96 7.55
C GLN A 397 4.04 17.15 7.37
N CYS A 398 3.77 16.63 6.16
CA CYS A 398 2.59 15.82 5.88
C CYS A 398 2.74 14.41 6.47
N ASN A 399 2.11 14.17 7.64
CA ASN A 399 2.15 12.91 8.37
C ASN A 399 0.81 12.63 9.07
N ALA A 400 0.69 11.48 9.73
CA ALA A 400 -0.55 11.07 10.41
C ALA A 400 -1.05 12.09 11.45
N TYR A 401 -0.14 12.75 12.17
CA TYR A 401 -0.51 13.71 13.23
C TYR A 401 -0.73 15.14 12.70
N ALA A 402 -0.33 15.41 11.46
CA ALA A 402 -0.57 16.72 10.82
C ALA A 402 -1.99 16.88 10.25
N ARG A 403 -2.79 15.83 10.27
CA ARG A 403 -4.16 15.79 9.76
C ARG A 403 -5.14 15.69 10.91
N PRO A 404 -6.04 16.68 11.11
CA PRO A 404 -6.98 16.67 12.23
C PRO A 404 -7.80 15.38 12.31
N GLU A 405 -8.31 14.91 11.17
CA GLU A 405 -9.17 13.73 11.07
C GLU A 405 -8.43 12.41 11.40
N CYS A 406 -7.10 12.43 11.33
CA CYS A 406 -6.29 11.26 11.67
C CYS A 406 -5.96 11.16 13.17
N ARG A 407 -6.10 12.24 13.96
CA ARG A 407 -5.71 12.26 15.37
C ARG A 407 -6.46 11.20 16.17
N ASP A 408 -7.75 11.07 15.95
CA ASP A 408 -8.65 10.13 16.63
C ASP A 408 -8.91 8.86 15.83
N CYS A 409 -8.15 8.64 14.75
CA CYS A 409 -8.30 7.45 13.93
C CYS A 409 -7.47 6.28 14.50
N TRP A 410 -8.13 5.18 14.81
CA TRP A 410 -7.48 3.97 15.31
C TRP A 410 -6.43 3.41 14.32
N ALA A 411 -6.66 3.58 13.02
CA ALA A 411 -5.79 3.03 11.98
C ALA A 411 -4.56 3.92 11.65
N LYS A 412 -4.38 5.07 12.30
CA LYS A 412 -3.38 6.09 11.91
C LYS A 412 -1.94 5.54 11.82
N LEU A 413 -1.54 4.68 12.75
CA LEU A 413 -0.19 4.10 12.79
C LEU A 413 0.00 2.93 11.81
N TYR A 414 -1.06 2.48 11.16
CA TYR A 414 -1.02 1.51 10.05
C TYR A 414 -1.12 2.21 8.70
N CYS A 415 -1.95 3.26 8.61
CA CYS A 415 -2.21 4.05 7.40
C CYS A 415 -1.13 5.10 7.12
N SER A 416 -0.43 5.57 8.16
CA SER A 416 0.57 6.67 8.07
C SER A 416 -0.03 8.00 7.58
N GLY A 417 -1.34 8.21 7.76
CA GLY A 417 -2.06 9.39 7.28
C GLY A 417 -2.52 9.32 5.82
N GLY A 418 -2.36 8.19 5.14
CA GLY A 418 -2.82 8.00 3.77
C GLY A 418 -1.94 8.62 2.68
N CYS A 419 -2.45 8.65 1.45
CA CYS A 419 -1.75 9.16 0.28
C CYS A 419 -1.92 10.67 0.13
N ALA A 420 -0.81 11.42 0.05
CA ALA A 420 -0.83 12.87 -0.15
C ALA A 420 -1.48 13.27 -1.50
N ALA A 421 -1.28 12.48 -2.55
CA ALA A 421 -1.90 12.73 -3.85
C ALA A 421 -3.41 12.51 -3.82
N ASN A 422 -3.88 11.40 -3.22
CA ASN A 422 -5.32 11.15 -3.08
C ASN A 422 -5.99 12.24 -2.22
N ALA A 423 -5.32 12.67 -1.15
CA ALA A 423 -5.79 13.79 -0.33
C ALA A 423 -5.93 15.07 -1.16
N TYR A 424 -4.91 15.39 -1.97
CA TYR A 424 -4.92 16.57 -2.84
C TYR A 424 -6.05 16.51 -3.88
N HIS A 425 -6.21 15.38 -4.58
CA HIS A 425 -7.27 15.23 -5.58
C HIS A 425 -8.68 15.29 -4.97
N ALA A 426 -8.84 14.81 -3.73
CA ALA A 426 -10.12 14.84 -3.04
C ALA A 426 -10.46 16.19 -2.39
N THR A 427 -9.46 16.95 -1.92
CA THR A 427 -9.68 18.12 -1.05
C THR A 427 -8.97 19.40 -1.50
N GLY A 428 -8.12 19.33 -2.52
CA GLY A 428 -7.25 20.44 -2.95
C GLY A 428 -6.02 20.67 -2.04
N SER A 429 -5.80 19.80 -1.02
CA SER A 429 -4.69 19.91 -0.07
C SER A 429 -4.02 18.56 0.16
N ILE A 430 -2.68 18.53 0.18
CA ILE A 430 -1.93 17.33 0.55
C ILE A 430 -2.12 16.93 2.02
N ARG A 431 -2.61 17.85 2.86
CA ARG A 431 -2.91 17.64 4.28
C ARG A 431 -4.38 17.27 4.54
N GLY A 432 -5.22 17.24 3.52
CA GLY A 432 -6.59 16.76 3.63
C GLY A 432 -6.66 15.24 3.80
N THR A 433 -7.88 14.71 3.87
CA THR A 433 -8.14 13.27 3.92
C THR A 433 -9.05 12.85 2.77
N TYR A 434 -8.75 11.72 2.18
CA TYR A 434 -9.64 11.05 1.23
C TYR A 434 -10.51 10.06 2.00
N GLU A 435 -11.67 10.51 2.50
CA GLU A 435 -12.54 9.72 3.40
C GLU A 435 -12.89 8.33 2.87
N TYR A 436 -13.26 8.23 1.58
CA TYR A 436 -13.55 6.94 0.95
C TYR A 436 -12.39 5.97 1.10
N GLY A 437 -11.16 6.45 0.81
CA GLY A 437 -9.93 5.67 1.00
C GLY A 437 -9.66 5.33 2.47
N CYS A 438 -10.03 6.20 3.41
CA CYS A 438 -9.91 5.93 4.84
C CYS A 438 -10.81 4.77 5.28
N GLU A 439 -12.04 4.71 4.78
CA GLU A 439 -12.98 3.63 5.09
C GLU A 439 -12.49 2.29 4.52
N LEU A 440 -12.05 2.27 3.25
CA LEU A 440 -11.46 1.08 2.64
C LEU A 440 -10.22 0.61 3.41
N PHE A 441 -9.36 1.54 3.83
CA PHE A 441 -8.16 1.18 4.57
C PHE A 441 -8.48 0.54 5.92
N ARG A 442 -9.41 1.12 6.68
CA ARG A 442 -9.85 0.56 7.97
C ARG A 442 -10.38 -0.87 7.79
N LYS A 443 -11.25 -1.11 6.80
CA LYS A 443 -11.77 -2.45 6.51
C LYS A 443 -10.66 -3.43 6.11
N ARG A 444 -9.71 -3.01 5.28
CA ARG A 444 -8.53 -3.84 4.93
C ARG A 444 -7.73 -4.24 6.16
N MET A 445 -7.52 -3.32 7.11
CA MET A 445 -6.79 -3.60 8.34
C MET A 445 -7.55 -4.57 9.26
N GLU A 446 -8.87 -4.40 9.42
CA GLU A 446 -9.72 -5.35 10.15
C GLU A 446 -9.60 -6.76 9.57
N CYS A 447 -9.69 -6.88 8.25
CA CYS A 447 -9.53 -8.16 7.55
C CYS A 447 -8.12 -8.75 7.72
N ALA A 448 -7.07 -7.94 7.59
CA ALA A 448 -5.69 -8.38 7.74
C ALA A 448 -5.40 -8.91 9.15
N VAL A 449 -5.85 -8.20 10.19
CA VAL A 449 -5.72 -8.65 11.59
C VAL A 449 -6.53 -9.92 11.83
N MET A 450 -7.77 -10.01 11.31
CA MET A 450 -8.60 -11.20 11.43
C MET A 450 -7.93 -12.45 10.80
N ILE A 451 -7.27 -12.32 9.65
CA ILE A 451 -6.51 -13.41 9.03
C ILE A 451 -5.39 -13.89 9.97
N GLN A 452 -4.63 -12.97 10.57
CA GLN A 452 -3.55 -13.31 11.50
C GLN A 452 -4.10 -14.02 12.76
N VAL A 453 -5.24 -13.58 13.29
CA VAL A 453 -5.93 -14.23 14.41
C VAL A 453 -6.36 -15.64 14.03
N ALA A 454 -7.03 -15.81 12.89
CA ALA A 454 -7.50 -17.10 12.42
C ALA A 454 -6.35 -18.12 12.20
N GLU A 455 -5.23 -17.64 11.67
CA GLU A 455 -4.03 -18.47 11.44
C GLU A 455 -3.39 -18.91 12.76
N LYS A 456 -3.27 -18.02 13.74
CA LYS A 456 -2.70 -18.36 15.05
C LYS A 456 -3.60 -19.31 15.82
N LEU A 457 -4.90 -19.07 15.87
CA LEU A 457 -5.84 -19.95 16.59
C LEU A 457 -6.00 -21.31 15.88
N GLY A 458 -5.97 -21.35 14.55
CA GLY A 458 -5.98 -22.59 13.78
C GLY A 458 -4.73 -23.43 13.98
N SER A 459 -3.56 -22.83 14.19
CA SER A 459 -2.31 -23.53 14.50
C SER A 459 -2.21 -24.04 15.95
N CYS A 460 -3.06 -23.54 16.86
CA CYS A 460 -3.14 -24.03 18.25
C CYS A 460 -4.12 -25.21 18.40
N ALA A 461 -4.93 -25.51 17.36
CA ALA A 461 -5.95 -26.55 17.36
C ALA A 461 -5.46 -27.87 16.70
N GLU A 462 -4.26 -27.90 16.13
CA GLU A 462 -3.52 -29.06 15.65
C GLU A 462 -2.46 -29.48 16.69
#